data_0270273cd90ada13d066e5ad5fae8402
#
_entry.id   0270273cd90ada13d066e5ad5fae8402
#
_cell.length_a   1.000
_cell.length_b   1.000
_cell.length_c   1.000
_cell.angle_alpha   90.00
_cell.angle_beta   90.00
_cell.angle_gamma   90.00
#
_symmetry.space_group_name_H-M   'P 1'
#
loop_
_entity.id
_entity.type
_entity.pdbx_description
1 polymer ?
#
loop_
_entity_poly.entity_id
_entity_poly.type
_entity_poly.pdbx_seq_one_letter_code
_entity_poly.pdbx_strand_id
1 'polypeptide(L)'
;DESLFSTSLITERGLKFLEKYKKGDFSEEEKPFALWISFPDPHEPYEAPKRYTDMFPPEEIKLPPQRAGEFNDDTSPERNKILFEIMGHKSESEDQIRSQISVYQAMCKFIDDGIKEIIEKLEELDLKDNTIIVFTSDHGDFMGEHGMFVKGGVFYDCLVKVPLIIAWNNGDFDQGVKEKSVVSTIDIIPTLLHLQGIGDFNDNGLSLIHI
;
A
#
# COMPACT_ATOMS: atom_id res chain seq x y z
N ASP A 1 -9.16 -0.46 22.48
CA ASP A 1 -8.59 0.89 22.40
C ASP A 1 -7.83 1.02 21.09
N GLU A 2 -8.30 1.90 20.20
CA GLU A 2 -7.72 2.09 18.85
C GLU A 2 -6.29 2.62 18.90
N SER A 3 -5.90 3.32 19.94
CA SER A 3 -4.55 3.88 20.08
C SER A 3 -3.45 2.81 20.20
N LEU A 4 -3.83 1.56 20.43
CA LEU A 4 -2.88 0.44 20.55
C LEU A 4 -2.60 -0.27 19.23
N PHE A 5 -3.36 0.01 18.18
CA PHE A 5 -3.10 -0.55 16.85
C PHE A 5 -1.84 0.07 16.21
N SER A 6 -1.10 -0.74 15.47
CA SER A 6 0.10 -0.31 14.75
C SER A 6 -0.16 0.89 13.85
N THR A 7 -1.27 0.89 13.12
CA THR A 7 -1.68 1.99 12.25
C THR A 7 -1.82 3.30 13.02
N SER A 8 -2.50 3.32 14.19
CA SER A 8 -2.61 4.53 15.02
C SER A 8 -1.25 5.03 15.51
N LEU A 9 -0.42 4.12 16.01
CA LEU A 9 0.90 4.47 16.55
C LEU A 9 1.83 5.06 15.48
N ILE A 10 1.78 4.51 14.26
CA ILE A 10 2.60 4.98 13.15
C ILE A 10 2.09 6.33 12.65
N THR A 11 0.77 6.49 12.50
CA THR A 11 0.15 7.77 12.16
C THR A 11 0.54 8.85 13.17
N GLU A 12 0.38 8.61 14.46
CA GLU A 12 0.76 9.55 15.51
C GLU A 12 2.24 9.94 15.45
N ARG A 13 3.13 9.00 15.17
CA ARG A 13 4.56 9.28 15.00
C ARG A 13 4.84 10.16 13.79
N GLY A 14 4.16 9.92 12.68
CA GLY A 14 4.22 10.77 11.48
C GLY A 14 3.79 12.20 11.78
N LEU A 15 2.64 12.38 12.44
CA LEU A 15 2.11 13.68 12.84
C LEU A 15 3.09 14.44 13.77
N LYS A 16 3.61 13.75 14.79
CA LYS A 16 4.62 14.32 15.71
C LYS A 16 5.92 14.72 15.01
N PHE A 17 6.35 13.94 14.01
CA PHE A 17 7.51 14.30 13.20
C PHE A 17 7.29 15.61 12.46
N LEU A 18 6.16 15.76 11.75
CA LEU A 18 5.81 16.97 11.00
C LEU A 18 5.73 18.21 11.90
N GLU A 19 5.11 18.07 13.07
CA GLU A 19 5.04 19.16 14.04
C GLU A 19 6.43 19.60 14.54
N LYS A 20 7.31 18.66 14.87
CA LYS A 20 8.68 18.93 15.27
C LYS A 20 9.50 19.56 14.16
N TYR A 21 9.34 19.06 12.93
CA TYR A 21 9.99 19.62 11.76
C TYR A 21 9.60 21.11 11.58
N LYS A 22 8.32 21.41 11.61
CA LYS A 22 7.82 22.80 11.47
C LYS A 22 8.31 23.73 12.60
N LYS A 23 8.53 23.20 13.80
CA LYS A 23 9.10 23.93 14.94
C LYS A 23 10.61 24.16 14.87
N GLY A 24 11.29 23.49 13.93
CA GLY A 24 12.74 23.55 13.83
C GLY A 24 13.51 22.67 14.84
N ASP A 25 12.83 21.70 15.47
CA ASP A 25 13.41 20.86 16.53
C ASP A 25 14.57 19.96 16.04
N PHE A 26 14.75 19.81 14.72
CA PHE A 26 15.80 18.94 14.14
C PHE A 26 17.05 19.68 13.66
N SER A 27 16.96 20.97 13.39
CA SER A 27 18.07 21.77 12.86
C SER A 27 17.79 23.27 13.04
N GLU A 28 18.83 24.06 13.34
CA GLU A 28 18.77 25.53 13.34
C GLU A 28 18.63 26.08 11.91
N GLU A 29 19.01 25.31 10.90
CA GLU A 29 18.83 25.64 9.50
C GLU A 29 17.59 24.92 8.94
N GLU A 30 16.82 25.63 8.12
CA GLU A 30 15.67 25.06 7.41
C GLU A 30 16.15 24.09 6.32
N LYS A 31 16.18 22.79 6.63
CA LYS A 31 16.59 21.72 5.70
C LYS A 31 15.37 20.94 5.23
N PRO A 32 15.35 20.48 3.97
CA PRO A 32 14.27 19.60 3.51
C PRO A 32 14.28 18.28 4.29
N PHE A 33 13.12 17.65 4.40
CA PHE A 33 12.99 16.33 5.00
C PHE A 33 12.71 15.25 3.95
N ALA A 34 13.09 14.03 4.28
CA ALA A 34 12.58 12.82 3.66
C ALA A 34 11.98 11.94 4.77
N LEU A 35 10.70 11.61 4.66
CA LEU A 35 9.99 10.83 5.65
C LEU A 35 9.44 9.56 5.01
N TRP A 36 9.84 8.41 5.56
CA TRP A 36 9.28 7.12 5.19
C TRP A 36 8.34 6.66 6.30
N ILE A 37 7.06 6.51 5.95
CA ILE A 37 6.03 6.00 6.86
C ILE A 37 5.62 4.62 6.34
N SER A 38 5.90 3.58 7.11
CA SER A 38 5.60 2.20 6.76
C SER A 38 4.59 1.61 7.73
N PHE A 39 3.41 1.29 7.21
CA PHE A 39 2.39 0.55 7.92
C PHE A 39 2.63 -0.96 7.70
N PRO A 40 2.74 -1.78 8.76
CA PRO A 40 2.80 -3.24 8.60
C PRO A 40 1.44 -3.80 8.16
N ASP A 41 0.36 -3.12 8.51
CA ASP A 41 -0.98 -3.47 8.06
C ASP A 41 -1.12 -3.24 6.52
N PRO A 42 -1.92 -4.02 5.82
CA PRO A 42 -2.87 -5.05 6.28
C PRO A 42 -2.28 -6.47 6.36
N HIS A 43 -1.02 -6.66 6.77
CA HIS A 43 -0.41 -7.97 7.00
C HIS A 43 -1.15 -8.74 8.12
N GLU A 44 -1.17 -10.08 8.05
CA GLU A 44 -1.69 -10.89 9.15
C GLU A 44 -0.89 -10.70 10.46
N PRO A 45 -1.53 -10.85 11.64
CA PRO A 45 -2.93 -11.23 11.87
C PRO A 45 -3.90 -10.14 11.46
N TYR A 46 -5.02 -10.56 10.80
CA TYR A 46 -6.02 -9.60 10.32
C TYR A 46 -6.86 -9.08 11.49
N GLU A 47 -6.60 -7.85 11.88
CA GLU A 47 -7.28 -7.19 13.00
C GLU A 47 -7.54 -5.71 12.67
N ALA A 48 -8.75 -5.25 12.91
CA ALA A 48 -9.11 -3.84 12.75
C ALA A 48 -10.06 -3.40 13.88
N PRO A 49 -10.09 -2.10 14.23
CA PRO A 49 -11.06 -1.58 15.16
C PRO A 49 -12.50 -1.82 14.67
N LYS A 50 -13.40 -2.12 15.62
CA LYS A 50 -14.79 -2.50 15.30
C LYS A 50 -15.50 -1.51 14.37
N ARG A 51 -15.27 -0.20 14.52
CA ARG A 51 -15.90 0.81 13.66
C ARG A 51 -15.55 0.63 12.17
N TYR A 52 -14.39 0.06 11.86
CA TYR A 52 -13.98 -0.23 10.48
C TYR A 52 -14.54 -1.56 10.01
N THR A 53 -14.53 -2.61 10.85
CA THR A 53 -15.14 -3.89 10.47
C THR A 53 -16.65 -3.78 10.22
N ASP A 54 -17.33 -2.91 10.95
CA ASP A 54 -18.77 -2.63 10.74
C ASP A 54 -19.05 -1.96 9.37
N MET A 55 -18.05 -1.40 8.69
CA MET A 55 -18.20 -0.81 7.34
C MET A 55 -18.20 -1.85 6.22
N PHE A 56 -17.72 -3.06 6.48
CA PHE A 56 -17.56 -4.11 5.50
C PHE A 56 -18.21 -5.42 5.98
N PRO A 57 -19.56 -5.50 6.06
CA PRO A 57 -20.24 -6.68 6.54
C PRO A 57 -19.91 -7.89 5.65
N PRO A 58 -19.53 -9.06 6.23
CA PRO A 58 -19.08 -10.22 5.47
C PRO A 58 -20.06 -10.70 4.40
N GLU A 59 -21.36 -10.56 4.64
CA GLU A 59 -22.41 -10.94 3.70
C GLU A 59 -22.42 -10.10 2.41
N GLU A 60 -21.85 -8.91 2.42
CA GLU A 60 -21.73 -8.03 1.25
C GLU A 60 -20.41 -8.25 0.48
N ILE A 61 -19.48 -9.00 1.05
CA ILE A 61 -18.18 -9.29 0.42
C ILE A 61 -18.37 -10.23 -0.77
N LYS A 62 -17.91 -9.77 -1.93
CA LYS A 62 -17.83 -10.61 -3.13
C LYS A 62 -16.56 -11.44 -3.10
N LEU A 63 -16.71 -12.75 -3.15
CA LEU A 63 -15.54 -13.62 -3.28
C LEU A 63 -14.85 -13.41 -4.64
N PRO A 64 -13.52 -13.41 -4.68
CA PRO A 64 -12.78 -13.35 -5.93
C PRO A 64 -13.08 -14.59 -6.78
N PRO A 65 -13.03 -14.47 -8.12
CA PRO A 65 -13.25 -15.59 -9.00
C PRO A 65 -12.15 -16.64 -8.83
N GLN A 66 -12.56 -17.90 -8.81
CA GLN A 66 -11.65 -19.03 -8.76
C GLN A 66 -11.86 -19.93 -9.99
N ARG A 67 -10.79 -20.44 -10.57
CA ARG A 67 -10.88 -21.45 -11.64
C ARG A 67 -10.94 -22.84 -10.98
N ALA A 68 -12.05 -23.53 -11.19
CA ALA A 68 -12.20 -24.91 -10.70
C ALA A 68 -11.09 -25.81 -11.24
N GLY A 69 -10.38 -26.52 -10.36
CA GLY A 69 -9.31 -27.43 -10.73
C GLY A 69 -8.00 -26.77 -11.19
N GLU A 70 -7.81 -25.48 -10.93
CA GLU A 70 -6.63 -24.71 -11.37
C GLU A 70 -5.30 -25.41 -11.07
N PHE A 71 -5.19 -26.04 -9.90
CA PHE A 71 -3.95 -26.71 -9.47
C PHE A 71 -3.96 -28.22 -9.68
N ASN A 72 -5.01 -28.77 -10.30
CA ASN A 72 -5.15 -30.19 -10.56
C ASN A 72 -4.78 -30.59 -11.98
N ASP A 73 -4.62 -29.62 -12.89
CA ASP A 73 -4.27 -29.85 -14.29
C ASP A 73 -2.76 -29.76 -14.54
N ASP A 74 -2.33 -30.30 -15.67
CA ASP A 74 -0.92 -30.31 -16.07
C ASP A 74 -0.42 -28.94 -16.56
N THR A 75 -1.30 -27.94 -16.68
CA THR A 75 -0.97 -26.60 -17.17
C THR A 75 -0.47 -25.71 -16.05
N SER A 76 -0.78 -26.01 -14.80
CA SER A 76 -0.29 -25.25 -13.65
C SER A 76 1.15 -25.62 -13.29
N PRO A 77 2.06 -24.63 -13.15
CA PRO A 77 3.42 -24.89 -12.72
C PRO A 77 3.47 -25.64 -11.37
N GLU A 78 4.38 -26.59 -11.26
CA GLU A 78 4.53 -27.39 -10.04
C GLU A 78 4.74 -26.55 -8.78
N ARG A 79 5.48 -25.45 -8.90
CA ARG A 79 5.66 -24.48 -7.82
C ARG A 79 4.34 -23.90 -7.30
N ASN A 80 3.40 -23.59 -8.20
CA ASN A 80 2.10 -23.04 -7.84
C ASN A 80 1.24 -24.09 -7.13
N LYS A 81 1.33 -25.38 -7.56
CA LYS A 81 0.65 -26.49 -6.90
C LYS A 81 1.17 -26.67 -5.48
N ILE A 82 2.50 -26.64 -5.28
CA ILE A 82 3.13 -26.72 -3.95
C ILE A 82 2.69 -25.54 -3.08
N LEU A 83 2.65 -24.32 -3.63
CA LEU A 83 2.19 -23.16 -2.88
C LEU A 83 0.73 -23.31 -2.45
N PHE A 84 -0.14 -23.75 -3.35
CA PHE A 84 -1.55 -24.03 -3.05
C PHE A 84 -1.71 -25.10 -1.97
N GLU A 85 -0.83 -26.14 -1.96
CA GLU A 85 -0.81 -27.15 -0.89
C GLU A 85 -0.53 -26.55 0.50
N ILE A 86 0.31 -25.51 0.54
CA ILE A 86 0.74 -24.86 1.81
C ILE A 86 -0.25 -23.79 2.23
N MET A 87 -0.77 -22.98 1.31
CA MET A 87 -1.49 -21.72 1.56
C MET A 87 -2.94 -21.72 1.08
N GLY A 88 -3.39 -22.81 0.45
CA GLY A 88 -4.76 -22.89 -0.09
C GLY A 88 -5.82 -23.12 0.99
N HIS A 89 -7.00 -22.57 0.76
CA HIS A 89 -8.17 -22.67 1.64
C HIS A 89 -8.89 -24.00 1.51
N LYS A 90 -8.24 -25.10 1.73
CA LYS A 90 -8.85 -26.42 1.50
C LYS A 90 -9.98 -26.78 2.47
N SER A 91 -10.07 -26.10 3.61
CA SER A 91 -11.00 -26.43 4.71
C SER A 91 -11.87 -25.26 5.17
N GLU A 92 -11.69 -24.05 4.63
CA GLU A 92 -12.46 -22.89 5.04
C GLU A 92 -13.77 -22.79 4.29
N SER A 93 -14.83 -22.40 5.00
CA SER A 93 -16.11 -22.08 4.38
C SER A 93 -16.07 -20.73 3.67
N GLU A 94 -16.96 -20.52 2.71
CA GLU A 94 -17.11 -19.20 2.06
C GLU A 94 -17.34 -18.07 3.08
N ASP A 95 -18.06 -18.33 4.17
CA ASP A 95 -18.31 -17.33 5.20
C ASP A 95 -17.03 -16.96 5.96
N GLN A 96 -16.14 -17.92 6.20
CA GLN A 96 -14.83 -17.65 6.80
C GLN A 96 -13.95 -16.80 5.87
N ILE A 97 -13.95 -17.12 4.58
CA ILE A 97 -13.22 -16.35 3.55
C ILE A 97 -13.77 -14.91 3.47
N ARG A 98 -15.10 -14.74 3.43
CA ARG A 98 -15.75 -13.42 3.45
C ARG A 98 -15.37 -12.63 4.69
N SER A 99 -15.35 -13.28 5.86
CA SER A 99 -14.98 -12.62 7.12
C SER A 99 -13.53 -12.14 7.11
N GLN A 100 -12.59 -12.90 6.56
CA GLN A 100 -11.19 -12.48 6.45
C GLN A 100 -11.03 -11.30 5.49
N ILE A 101 -11.66 -11.34 4.31
CA ILE A 101 -11.64 -10.24 3.33
C ILE A 101 -12.27 -8.97 3.94
N SER A 102 -13.37 -9.12 4.69
CA SER A 102 -14.02 -8.01 5.42
C SER A 102 -13.04 -7.29 6.34
N VAL A 103 -12.33 -8.04 7.18
CA VAL A 103 -11.35 -7.46 8.12
C VAL A 103 -10.18 -6.84 7.37
N TYR A 104 -9.68 -7.47 6.30
CA TYR A 104 -8.62 -6.89 5.46
C TYR A 104 -9.03 -5.55 4.85
N GLN A 105 -10.25 -5.43 4.32
CA GLN A 105 -10.78 -4.17 3.80
C GLN A 105 -10.90 -3.11 4.91
N ALA A 106 -11.30 -3.52 6.12
CA ALA A 106 -11.35 -2.66 7.29
C ALA A 106 -9.96 -2.14 7.68
N MET A 107 -8.92 -2.99 7.62
CA MET A 107 -7.53 -2.60 7.85
C MET A 107 -7.07 -1.58 6.80
N CYS A 108 -7.36 -1.82 5.51
CA CYS A 108 -7.06 -0.88 4.44
C CYS A 108 -7.73 0.49 4.67
N LYS A 109 -9.01 0.49 5.09
CA LYS A 109 -9.72 1.74 5.41
C LYS A 109 -9.12 2.46 6.61
N PHE A 110 -8.64 1.73 7.60
CA PHE A 110 -7.97 2.30 8.77
C PHE A 110 -6.64 2.98 8.38
N ILE A 111 -5.84 2.36 7.50
CA ILE A 111 -4.63 2.98 6.95
C ILE A 111 -4.98 4.24 6.14
N ASP A 112 -6.02 4.17 5.30
CA ASP A 112 -6.49 5.29 4.50
C ASP A 112 -6.83 6.51 5.36
N ASP A 113 -7.51 6.31 6.49
CA ASP A 113 -7.80 7.38 7.45
C ASP A 113 -6.51 7.94 8.10
N GLY A 114 -5.56 7.08 8.45
CA GLY A 114 -4.26 7.52 8.97
C GLY A 114 -3.45 8.34 7.96
N ILE A 115 -3.46 7.94 6.69
CA ILE A 115 -2.83 8.70 5.59
C ILE A 115 -3.53 10.05 5.41
N LYS A 116 -4.86 10.07 5.48
CA LYS A 116 -5.63 11.31 5.42
C LYS A 116 -5.21 12.30 6.51
N GLU A 117 -5.09 11.84 7.76
CA GLU A 117 -4.63 12.68 8.87
C GLU A 117 -3.24 13.28 8.62
N ILE A 118 -2.31 12.50 8.04
CA ILE A 118 -0.97 12.96 7.68
C ILE A 118 -1.02 14.03 6.58
N ILE A 119 -1.86 13.84 5.56
CA ILE A 119 -2.03 14.82 4.47
C ILE A 119 -2.66 16.11 5.00
N GLU A 120 -3.69 16.01 5.85
CA GLU A 120 -4.33 17.16 6.49
C GLU A 120 -3.33 17.92 7.38
N LYS A 121 -2.44 17.23 8.08
CA LYS A 121 -1.37 17.83 8.88
C LYS A 121 -0.34 18.58 8.01
N LEU A 122 0.06 18.02 6.87
CA LEU A 122 0.92 18.73 5.91
C LEU A 122 0.27 20.03 5.43
N GLU A 123 -1.02 20.02 5.21
CA GLU A 123 -1.80 21.20 4.79
C GLU A 123 -1.90 22.24 5.93
N GLU A 124 -2.24 21.81 7.16
CA GLU A 124 -2.29 22.65 8.37
C GLU A 124 -0.97 23.37 8.64
N LEU A 125 0.15 22.71 8.35
CA LEU A 125 1.50 23.22 8.58
C LEU A 125 2.08 24.00 7.38
N ASP A 126 1.31 24.25 6.31
CA ASP A 126 1.78 24.88 5.06
C ASP A 126 3.01 24.16 4.45
N LEU A 127 3.02 22.82 4.48
CA LEU A 127 4.10 21.99 3.94
C LEU A 127 3.68 21.24 2.67
N LYS A 128 2.39 21.03 2.45
CA LYS A 128 1.84 20.16 1.41
C LYS A 128 2.28 20.56 0.00
N ASP A 129 2.25 21.85 -0.32
CA ASP A 129 2.57 22.33 -1.66
C ASP A 129 4.02 22.08 -2.06
N ASN A 130 4.93 22.08 -1.07
CA ASN A 130 6.36 21.82 -1.29
C ASN A 130 6.78 20.40 -0.83
N THR A 131 5.84 19.46 -0.84
CA THR A 131 6.10 18.06 -0.45
C THR A 131 5.66 17.13 -1.57
N ILE A 132 6.58 16.30 -2.07
CA ILE A 132 6.26 15.19 -2.95
C ILE A 132 5.75 14.03 -2.07
N ILE A 133 4.53 13.58 -2.32
CA ILE A 133 3.90 12.48 -1.62
C ILE A 133 3.90 11.27 -2.55
N VAL A 134 4.48 10.16 -2.10
CA VAL A 134 4.44 8.88 -2.81
C VAL A 134 3.72 7.85 -1.96
N PHE A 135 2.69 7.23 -2.50
CA PHE A 135 2.00 6.10 -1.90
C PHE A 135 2.22 4.85 -2.75
N THR A 136 2.67 3.79 -2.13
CA THR A 136 2.86 2.49 -2.77
C THR A 136 2.79 1.35 -1.74
N SER A 137 2.89 0.11 -2.19
CA SER A 137 3.05 -1.09 -1.37
C SER A 137 4.25 -1.89 -1.87
N ASP A 138 4.83 -2.72 -1.01
CA ASP A 138 5.91 -3.65 -1.34
C ASP A 138 5.41 -4.83 -2.19
N HIS A 139 4.23 -5.38 -1.86
CA HIS A 139 3.55 -6.45 -2.60
C HIS A 139 2.05 -6.41 -2.27
N GLY A 140 1.27 -7.20 -2.98
CA GLY A 140 -0.13 -7.45 -2.68
C GLY A 140 -0.35 -8.69 -1.80
N ASP A 141 -1.60 -9.12 -1.71
CA ASP A 141 -2.05 -10.32 -0.99
C ASP A 141 -3.05 -11.09 -1.84
N PHE A 142 -3.12 -12.40 -1.69
CA PHE A 142 -4.08 -13.22 -2.43
C PHE A 142 -5.53 -12.92 -2.04
N MET A 143 -5.81 -12.73 -0.76
CA MET A 143 -7.16 -12.43 -0.25
C MET A 143 -8.26 -13.28 -0.87
N GLY A 144 -8.03 -14.57 -1.00
CA GLY A 144 -8.96 -15.54 -1.59
C GLY A 144 -8.81 -15.73 -3.10
N GLU A 145 -8.06 -14.88 -3.83
CA GLU A 145 -7.76 -15.13 -5.23
C GLU A 145 -7.00 -16.46 -5.40
N HIS A 146 -7.34 -17.20 -6.45
CA HIS A 146 -6.78 -18.54 -6.69
C HIS A 146 -6.99 -19.52 -5.53
N GLY A 147 -7.92 -19.26 -4.62
CA GLY A 147 -8.15 -20.08 -3.42
C GLY A 147 -7.01 -20.03 -2.41
N MET A 148 -6.24 -18.96 -2.37
CA MET A 148 -5.11 -18.76 -1.46
C MET A 148 -5.27 -17.48 -0.64
N PHE A 149 -4.56 -17.43 0.49
CA PHE A 149 -4.39 -16.24 1.33
C PHE A 149 -2.92 -15.91 1.51
N VAL A 150 -2.65 -14.72 2.08
CA VAL A 150 -1.33 -14.17 2.34
C VAL A 150 -0.51 -14.06 1.03
N LYS A 151 0.75 -14.34 1.03
CA LYS A 151 1.65 -14.21 -0.12
C LYS A 151 2.69 -15.31 -0.14
N GLY A 152 3.37 -15.46 -1.28
CA GLY A 152 4.46 -16.42 -1.44
C GLY A 152 5.39 -16.03 -2.59
N GLY A 153 6.41 -16.84 -2.83
CA GLY A 153 7.39 -16.59 -3.87
C GLY A 153 6.89 -16.90 -5.28
N VAL A 154 5.76 -16.34 -5.69
CA VAL A 154 5.13 -16.47 -7.01
C VAL A 154 4.70 -15.10 -7.54
N PHE A 155 4.49 -14.99 -8.85
CA PHE A 155 4.20 -13.72 -9.53
C PHE A 155 2.78 -13.72 -10.10
N TYR A 156 1.78 -13.74 -9.20
CA TYR A 156 0.39 -13.49 -9.57
C TYR A 156 0.11 -11.99 -9.60
N ASP A 157 -0.82 -11.58 -10.45
CA ASP A 157 -1.20 -10.17 -10.59
C ASP A 157 -1.59 -9.53 -9.25
N CYS A 158 -2.34 -10.23 -8.42
CA CYS A 158 -2.73 -9.77 -7.08
C CYS A 158 -1.54 -9.52 -6.13
N LEU A 159 -0.38 -10.12 -6.39
CA LEU A 159 0.82 -9.93 -5.58
C LEU A 159 1.78 -8.88 -6.14
N VAL A 160 1.88 -8.77 -7.48
CA VAL A 160 2.91 -7.92 -8.11
C VAL A 160 2.38 -6.59 -8.64
N LYS A 161 1.07 -6.46 -8.85
CA LYS A 161 0.44 -5.20 -9.23
C LYS A 161 0.07 -4.39 -7.99
N VAL A 162 1.02 -3.60 -7.53
CA VAL A 162 0.82 -2.72 -6.37
C VAL A 162 0.34 -1.34 -6.79
N PRO A 163 -0.35 -0.58 -5.92
CA PRO A 163 -0.71 0.80 -6.20
C PRO A 163 0.55 1.67 -6.26
N LEU A 164 0.54 2.69 -7.12
CA LEU A 164 1.51 3.77 -7.12
C LEU A 164 0.78 5.08 -7.36
N ILE A 165 0.90 6.01 -6.41
CA ILE A 165 0.38 7.37 -6.51
C ILE A 165 1.52 8.32 -6.22
N ILE A 166 1.72 9.31 -7.10
CA ILE A 166 2.65 10.42 -6.88
C ILE A 166 1.84 11.70 -6.92
N ALA A 167 1.93 12.50 -5.87
CA ALA A 167 1.24 13.78 -5.75
C ALA A 167 2.20 14.88 -5.32
N TRP A 168 2.15 16.02 -6.02
CA TRP A 168 2.92 17.22 -5.70
C TRP A 168 2.23 18.45 -6.27
N ASN A 169 1.69 19.32 -5.40
CA ASN A 169 0.91 20.46 -5.84
C ASN A 169 1.71 21.46 -6.70
N ASN A 170 2.98 21.66 -6.40
CA ASN A 170 3.87 22.56 -7.16
C ASN A 170 4.62 21.82 -8.29
N GLY A 171 4.31 20.55 -8.55
CA GLY A 171 4.93 19.77 -9.62
C GLY A 171 4.47 20.22 -11.00
N ASP A 172 5.39 20.22 -11.96
CA ASP A 172 5.10 20.49 -13.37
C ASP A 172 4.68 19.20 -14.09
N PHE A 173 3.56 18.62 -13.62
CA PHE A 173 2.91 17.48 -14.27
C PHE A 173 1.39 17.52 -14.01
N ASP A 174 0.65 16.87 -14.90
CA ASP A 174 -0.82 16.85 -14.85
C ASP A 174 -1.34 16.20 -13.56
N GLN A 175 -2.27 16.90 -12.89
CA GLN A 175 -2.91 16.40 -11.67
C GLN A 175 -4.15 15.57 -12.00
N GLY A 176 -4.41 14.54 -11.17
CA GLY A 176 -5.59 13.69 -11.30
C GLY A 176 -5.58 12.75 -12.52
N VAL A 177 -4.45 12.59 -13.17
CA VAL A 177 -4.26 11.69 -14.31
C VAL A 177 -4.11 10.26 -13.85
N LYS A 178 -4.69 9.34 -14.60
CA LYS A 178 -4.52 7.90 -14.42
C LYS A 178 -3.65 7.36 -15.55
N GLU A 179 -2.37 7.16 -15.26
CA GLU A 179 -1.42 6.60 -16.22
C GLU A 179 -1.67 5.10 -16.43
N LYS A 180 -1.50 4.65 -17.67
CA LYS A 180 -1.72 3.25 -18.09
C LYS A 180 -0.44 2.53 -18.49
N SER A 181 0.66 3.25 -18.57
CA SER A 181 1.97 2.67 -18.89
C SER A 181 2.42 1.72 -17.80
N VAL A 182 3.17 0.69 -18.19
CA VAL A 182 3.76 -0.25 -17.25
C VAL A 182 4.93 0.43 -16.56
N VAL A 183 4.85 0.54 -15.25
CA VAL A 183 5.87 1.13 -14.38
C VAL A 183 6.30 0.12 -13.31
N SER A 184 7.46 0.33 -12.72
CA SER A 184 7.99 -0.53 -11.67
C SER A 184 8.36 0.28 -10.43
N THR A 185 8.31 -0.35 -9.26
CA THR A 185 8.76 0.27 -8.00
C THR A 185 10.23 0.71 -8.03
N ILE A 186 11.06 0.10 -8.89
CA ILE A 186 12.46 0.51 -9.10
C ILE A 186 12.55 1.92 -9.73
N ASP A 187 11.51 2.38 -10.42
CA ASP A 187 11.47 3.68 -11.09
C ASP A 187 11.17 4.83 -10.10
N ILE A 188 10.72 4.53 -8.88
CA ILE A 188 10.35 5.55 -7.88
C ILE A 188 11.54 6.44 -7.52
N ILE A 189 12.68 5.86 -7.16
CA ILE A 189 13.84 6.64 -6.71
C ILE A 189 14.39 7.54 -7.83
N PRO A 190 14.67 7.05 -9.06
CA PRO A 190 15.09 7.94 -10.14
C PRO A 190 14.08 9.03 -10.46
N THR A 191 12.79 8.74 -10.35
CA THR A 191 11.73 9.75 -10.50
C THR A 191 11.81 10.84 -9.45
N LEU A 192 11.93 10.47 -8.17
CA LEU A 192 12.05 11.43 -7.06
C LEU A 192 13.30 12.30 -7.19
N LEU A 193 14.42 11.73 -7.58
CA LEU A 193 15.65 12.48 -7.79
C LEU A 193 15.54 13.45 -8.97
N HIS A 194 14.91 13.01 -10.07
CA HIS A 194 14.65 13.87 -11.21
C HIS A 194 13.73 15.05 -10.84
N LEU A 195 12.62 14.79 -10.14
CA LEU A 195 11.70 15.83 -9.67
C LEU A 195 12.38 16.87 -8.77
N GLN A 196 13.42 16.49 -8.06
CA GLN A 196 14.24 17.39 -7.22
C GLN A 196 15.39 18.08 -7.97
N GLY A 197 15.55 17.82 -9.27
CA GLY A 197 16.66 18.36 -10.07
C GLY A 197 18.02 17.76 -9.71
N ILE A 198 18.07 16.58 -9.10
CA ILE A 198 19.29 15.88 -8.70
C ILE A 198 19.67 14.90 -9.81
N GLY A 199 20.50 15.36 -10.75
CA GLY A 199 21.27 14.57 -11.73
C GLY A 199 20.49 13.69 -12.71
N ASP A 200 21.21 13.20 -13.72
CA ASP A 200 20.74 12.16 -14.65
C ASP A 200 21.07 10.78 -14.06
N PHE A 201 20.11 10.13 -13.45
CA PHE A 201 20.26 8.75 -12.98
C PHE A 201 19.86 7.77 -14.08
N ASN A 202 20.81 7.44 -14.95
CA ASN A 202 20.58 6.56 -16.12
C ASN A 202 20.82 5.07 -15.85
N ASP A 203 21.22 4.67 -14.64
CA ASP A 203 21.85 3.36 -14.51
C ASP A 203 20.97 2.22 -13.98
N ASN A 204 19.81 2.48 -13.31
CA ASN A 204 19.02 1.41 -12.70
C ASN A 204 17.49 1.60 -12.69
N GLY A 205 16.96 2.55 -13.40
CA GLY A 205 15.50 2.77 -13.51
C GLY A 205 15.18 3.95 -14.42
N LEU A 206 13.95 4.01 -14.90
CA LEU A 206 13.46 5.10 -15.72
C LEU A 206 12.72 6.11 -14.85
N SER A 207 12.93 7.40 -15.11
CA SER A 207 12.10 8.43 -14.48
C SER A 207 10.70 8.40 -15.10
N LEU A 208 9.66 8.39 -14.26
CA LEU A 208 8.26 8.33 -14.68
C LEU A 208 7.70 9.65 -15.19
N ILE A 209 8.45 10.77 -15.12
CA ILE A 209 7.99 12.07 -15.63
C ILE A 209 7.95 12.15 -17.16
N HIS A 210 8.46 11.16 -17.86
CA HIS A 210 8.45 11.10 -19.33
C HIS A 210 7.46 10.07 -19.87
N ILE A 211 6.62 9.49 -19.02
CA ILE A 211 5.54 8.60 -19.38
C ILE A 211 4.25 9.41 -19.47
#